data_cfad8b52bdd9df32593df595e3a8ec43
#
_entry.id   cfad8b52bdd9df32593df595e3a8ec43
#
_cell.length_a   1.000
_cell.length_b   1.000
_cell.length_c   1.000
_cell.angle_alpha   90.00
_cell.angle_beta   90.00
_cell.angle_gamma   90.00
#
_symmetry.space_group_name_H-M   'P 1'
#
loop_
_entity.id
_entity.type
_entity.pdbx_description
1 polymer ?
#
loop_
_entity_poly.entity_id
_entity_poly.type
_entity_poly.pdbx_seq_one_letter_code
_entity_poly.pdbx_strand_id
1 'polypeptide(L)'
;MDPVPWGYAPWWAHGKRPPAINARVETAATSKFFRDVWGTGRAIVPADGWFEWKKDERNPKIKQPYFITLRSGEPMFFAAIGQFQRGGMLEPRDGDGFVIITSSSDDGMLDIHDRRPLVFSGECAAHWMDPELAPGEAEELALEHGEGVDGFEWYAVGREIGNVRNEGARLIAPISDPLL
;
A
#
# COMPACT_ATOMS: atom_id res chain seq x y z
N MET A 1 10.86 17.16 8.40
CA MET A 1 10.23 15.92 7.87
C MET A 1 10.89 15.70 6.51
N ASP A 2 11.57 14.59 6.34
CA ASP A 2 12.34 14.34 5.12
C ASP A 2 11.49 13.53 4.15
N PRO A 3 11.45 13.89 2.86
CA PRO A 3 10.71 13.13 1.86
C PRO A 3 11.39 11.77 1.63
N VAL A 4 10.60 10.70 1.62
CA VAL A 4 11.07 9.36 1.30
C VAL A 4 10.39 8.91 0.00
N PRO A 5 11.14 8.49 -1.02
CA PRO A 5 10.57 8.04 -2.28
C PRO A 5 9.68 6.80 -2.11
N TRP A 6 8.52 6.79 -2.73
CA TRP A 6 7.75 5.57 -2.90
C TRP A 6 8.34 4.76 -4.05
N GLY A 7 9.09 3.77 -3.69
CA GLY A 7 9.84 2.90 -4.57
C GLY A 7 11.14 2.44 -3.91
N TYR A 8 11.38 1.14 -3.85
CA TYR A 8 12.57 0.53 -3.27
C TYR A 8 13.24 -0.42 -4.25
N ALA A 9 14.56 -0.37 -4.27
CA ALA A 9 15.38 -1.39 -4.92
C ALA A 9 16.62 -1.66 -4.06
N PRO A 10 16.99 -2.92 -3.80
CA PRO A 10 18.27 -3.21 -3.15
C PRO A 10 19.44 -2.77 -4.05
N TRP A 11 20.56 -2.41 -3.44
CA TRP A 11 21.74 -1.84 -4.14
C TRP A 11 22.18 -2.62 -5.39
N TRP A 12 22.09 -3.94 -5.36
CA TRP A 12 22.49 -4.82 -6.47
C TRP A 12 21.51 -4.79 -7.66
N ALA A 13 20.30 -4.23 -7.48
CA ALA A 13 19.27 -4.10 -8.51
C ALA A 13 19.23 -2.70 -9.15
N HIS A 14 19.97 -1.73 -8.60
CA HIS A 14 20.01 -0.37 -9.13
C HIS A 14 20.45 -0.35 -10.58
N GLY A 15 19.76 0.42 -11.42
CA GLY A 15 20.04 0.55 -12.84
C GLY A 15 19.71 -0.68 -13.70
N LYS A 16 19.35 -1.83 -13.10
CA LYS A 16 18.99 -3.06 -13.82
C LYS A 16 17.49 -3.21 -14.01
N ARG A 17 16.71 -2.67 -13.10
CA ARG A 17 15.24 -2.65 -13.15
C ARG A 17 14.70 -1.46 -12.38
N PRO A 18 13.48 -0.98 -12.68
CA PRO A 18 12.87 0.09 -11.90
C PRO A 18 12.65 -0.38 -10.44
N PRO A 19 12.62 0.56 -9.49
CA PRO A 19 12.24 0.28 -8.11
C PRO A 19 10.86 -0.39 -8.04
N ALA A 20 10.70 -1.33 -7.10
CA ALA A 20 9.38 -1.87 -6.78
C ALA A 20 8.61 -0.84 -5.96
N ILE A 21 7.30 -0.74 -6.18
CA ILE A 21 6.40 0.12 -5.40
C ILE A 21 5.56 -0.67 -4.41
N ASN A 22 5.42 -1.98 -4.62
CA ASN A 22 4.68 -2.90 -3.76
C ASN A 22 5.48 -4.18 -3.49
N ALA A 23 5.19 -4.83 -2.36
CA ALA A 23 5.70 -6.15 -2.00
C ALA A 23 4.52 -7.04 -1.60
N ARG A 24 4.49 -8.29 -2.08
CA ARG A 24 3.47 -9.26 -1.68
C ARG A 24 3.78 -9.81 -0.29
N VAL A 25 2.82 -9.74 0.63
CA VAL A 25 2.99 -10.24 2.01
C VAL A 25 3.46 -11.69 2.04
N GLU A 26 2.95 -12.53 1.16
CA GLU A 26 3.23 -13.97 1.11
C GLU A 26 4.70 -14.31 0.81
N THR A 27 5.45 -13.36 0.29
CA THR A 27 6.84 -13.61 -0.14
C THR A 27 7.83 -12.52 0.30
N ALA A 28 7.37 -11.42 0.86
CA ALA A 28 8.24 -10.28 1.19
C ALA A 28 9.34 -10.65 2.19
N ALA A 29 9.00 -11.41 3.24
CA ALA A 29 9.93 -11.81 4.29
C ALA A 29 11.10 -12.67 3.75
N THR A 30 10.86 -13.52 2.77
CA THR A 30 11.84 -14.49 2.24
C THR A 30 12.46 -14.07 0.91
N SER A 31 11.85 -13.12 0.22
CA SER A 31 12.32 -12.62 -1.07
C SER A 31 13.72 -12.03 -0.97
N LYS A 32 14.64 -12.44 -1.85
CA LYS A 32 15.96 -11.82 -1.97
C LYS A 32 15.89 -10.30 -2.16
N PHE A 33 14.77 -9.79 -2.67
CA PHE A 33 14.60 -8.38 -2.94
C PHE A 33 14.25 -7.57 -1.69
N PHE A 34 13.48 -8.15 -0.75
CA PHE A 34 12.91 -7.42 0.38
C PHE A 34 13.37 -7.92 1.76
N ARG A 35 13.90 -9.13 1.89
CA ARG A 35 14.24 -9.74 3.19
C ARG A 35 15.18 -8.87 4.04
N ASP A 36 16.09 -8.12 3.40
CA ASP A 36 17.06 -7.28 4.11
C ASP A 36 16.40 -6.06 4.78
N VAL A 37 15.25 -5.60 4.25
CA VAL A 37 14.46 -4.51 4.83
C VAL A 37 13.25 -5.00 5.62
N TRP A 38 12.91 -6.28 5.54
CA TRP A 38 11.78 -6.86 6.28
C TRP A 38 11.96 -6.74 7.79
N GLY A 39 13.10 -7.11 8.31
CA GLY A 39 13.38 -7.10 9.74
C GLY A 39 13.74 -5.73 10.33
N THR A 40 14.22 -4.80 9.51
CA THR A 40 14.84 -3.56 10.02
C THR A 40 14.25 -2.28 9.43
N GLY A 41 13.48 -2.39 8.38
CA GLY A 41 12.94 -1.25 7.62
C GLY A 41 11.41 -1.21 7.62
N ARG A 42 10.76 -1.67 8.70
CA ARG A 42 9.31 -1.56 8.83
C ARG A 42 8.88 -0.11 8.95
N ALA A 43 7.76 0.22 8.34
CA ALA A 43 7.14 1.54 8.35
C ALA A 43 5.62 1.44 8.25
N ILE A 44 4.95 2.55 8.53
CA ILE A 44 3.52 2.72 8.32
C ILE A 44 3.30 3.92 7.41
N VAL A 45 2.38 3.77 6.46
CA VAL A 45 1.89 4.86 5.63
C VAL A 45 0.44 5.16 6.03
N PRO A 46 0.17 6.26 6.74
CA PRO A 46 -1.20 6.67 7.03
C PRO A 46 -1.91 7.12 5.76
N ALA A 47 -3.18 6.74 5.61
CA ALA A 47 -4.02 7.13 4.48
C ALA A 47 -5.49 7.17 4.87
N ASP A 48 -6.28 7.98 4.17
CA ASP A 48 -7.74 8.01 4.30
C ASP A 48 -8.40 7.00 3.36
N GLY A 49 -7.68 6.53 2.34
CA GLY A 49 -8.16 5.58 1.34
C GLY A 49 -7.16 5.37 0.22
N TRP A 50 -7.57 4.54 -0.74
CA TRP A 50 -6.84 4.38 -1.99
C TRP A 50 -7.79 4.24 -3.17
N PHE A 51 -7.24 4.35 -4.37
CA PHE A 51 -8.00 4.23 -5.60
C PHE A 51 -7.66 2.92 -6.30
N GLU A 52 -8.69 2.27 -6.84
CA GLU A 52 -8.56 1.11 -7.73
C GLU A 52 -9.45 1.29 -8.97
N TRP A 53 -9.12 0.59 -10.04
CA TRP A 53 -9.81 0.71 -11.31
C TRP A 53 -10.45 -0.62 -11.71
N LYS A 54 -11.76 -0.71 -11.58
CA LYS A 54 -12.53 -1.81 -12.15
C LYS A 54 -12.52 -1.69 -13.68
N LYS A 55 -12.14 -2.78 -14.35
CA LYS A 55 -12.16 -2.87 -15.81
C LYS A 55 -13.51 -3.43 -16.26
N ASP A 56 -14.02 -2.91 -17.37
CA ASP A 56 -15.16 -3.52 -18.05
C ASP A 56 -14.75 -4.89 -18.63
N GLU A 57 -15.57 -5.90 -18.40
CA GLU A 57 -15.29 -7.27 -18.83
C GLU A 57 -15.26 -7.41 -20.36
N ARG A 58 -16.09 -6.64 -21.07
CA ARG A 58 -16.22 -6.66 -22.53
C ARG A 58 -15.23 -5.75 -23.22
N ASN A 59 -14.84 -4.65 -22.54
CA ASN A 59 -13.89 -3.67 -23.06
C ASN A 59 -12.91 -3.18 -21.99
N PRO A 60 -11.79 -3.88 -21.74
CA PRO A 60 -10.81 -3.53 -20.70
C PRO A 60 -10.18 -2.12 -20.82
N LYS A 61 -10.44 -1.42 -21.95
CA LYS A 61 -10.04 0.00 -22.10
C LYS A 61 -10.95 0.94 -21.28
N ILE A 62 -12.17 0.51 -21.00
CA ILE A 62 -13.10 1.23 -20.12
C ILE A 62 -12.74 0.85 -18.69
N LYS A 63 -12.50 1.85 -17.87
CA LYS A 63 -12.16 1.67 -16.45
C LYS A 63 -12.96 2.65 -15.63
N GLN A 64 -13.57 2.15 -14.56
CA GLN A 64 -14.25 2.94 -13.54
C GLN A 64 -13.36 3.00 -12.30
N PRO A 65 -12.91 4.19 -11.87
CA PRO A 65 -12.21 4.32 -10.61
C PRO A 65 -13.17 4.22 -9.43
N TYR A 66 -12.70 3.56 -8.38
CA TYR A 66 -13.33 3.45 -7.08
C TYR A 66 -12.40 4.02 -6.03
N PHE A 67 -12.96 4.70 -5.05
CA PHE A 67 -12.28 5.05 -3.81
C PHE A 67 -12.67 4.03 -2.75
N ILE A 68 -11.66 3.50 -2.05
CA ILE A 68 -11.80 2.47 -1.03
C ILE A 68 -11.34 3.06 0.29
N THR A 69 -12.15 2.94 1.34
CA THR A 69 -11.89 3.47 2.68
C THR A 69 -12.40 2.53 3.76
N LEU A 70 -12.05 2.76 5.02
CA LEU A 70 -12.63 2.02 6.15
C LEU A 70 -14.06 2.49 6.41
N ARG A 71 -14.97 1.54 6.70
CA ARG A 71 -16.35 1.83 7.14
C ARG A 71 -16.42 2.62 8.43
N SER A 72 -15.41 2.48 9.27
CA SER A 72 -15.30 3.23 10.53
C SER A 72 -15.05 4.72 10.33
N GLY A 73 -14.56 5.13 9.16
CA GLY A 73 -14.07 6.49 8.89
C GLY A 73 -12.75 6.83 9.58
N GLU A 74 -12.13 5.87 10.27
CA GLU A 74 -10.82 6.05 10.89
C GLU A 74 -9.70 6.04 9.84
N PRO A 75 -8.55 6.69 10.09
CA PRO A 75 -7.38 6.59 9.23
C PRO A 75 -6.90 5.14 9.10
N MET A 76 -6.45 4.80 7.91
CA MET A 76 -5.81 3.51 7.62
C MET A 76 -4.31 3.57 7.86
N PHE A 77 -3.74 2.42 8.22
CA PHE A 77 -2.32 2.24 8.42
C PHE A 77 -1.80 1.17 7.46
N PHE A 78 -1.29 1.59 6.30
CA PHE A 78 -0.71 0.64 5.36
C PHE A 78 0.62 0.13 5.86
N ALA A 79 0.78 -1.19 5.93
CA ALA A 79 2.07 -1.80 6.22
C ALA A 79 3.05 -1.53 5.08
N ALA A 80 4.24 -1.09 5.43
CA ALA A 80 5.31 -0.78 4.49
C ALA A 80 6.66 -1.30 5.00
N ILE A 81 7.57 -1.51 4.06
CA ILE A 81 8.96 -1.83 4.34
C ILE A 81 9.87 -1.04 3.40
N GLY A 82 11.07 -0.70 3.84
CA GLY A 82 12.00 0.05 3.02
C GLY A 82 13.34 0.31 3.66
N GLN A 83 14.13 1.08 2.98
CA GLN A 83 15.38 1.61 3.50
C GLN A 83 15.19 3.09 3.77
N PHE A 84 15.45 3.49 5.02
CA PHE A 84 15.26 4.86 5.48
C PHE A 84 16.56 5.43 6.01
N GLN A 85 16.73 6.73 5.88
CA GLN A 85 17.77 7.47 6.57
C GLN A 85 17.65 7.30 8.09
N ARG A 86 18.72 6.90 8.73
CA ARG A 86 18.77 6.82 10.20
C ARG A 86 19.55 8.01 10.74
N GLY A 87 18.91 8.70 11.70
CA GLY A 87 19.37 9.80 12.54
C GLY A 87 20.70 10.49 12.17
N GLY A 88 20.64 11.77 11.82
CA GLY A 88 21.79 12.64 11.62
C GLY A 88 22.43 12.62 10.23
N MET A 89 21.98 11.82 9.29
CA MET A 89 22.36 11.92 7.89
C MET A 89 21.53 12.98 7.19
N LEU A 90 22.17 13.96 6.56
CA LEU A 90 21.50 15.10 5.91
C LEU A 90 21.09 14.81 4.46
N GLU A 91 21.63 13.76 3.82
CA GLU A 91 21.40 13.46 2.42
C GLU A 91 20.76 12.08 2.25
N PRO A 92 19.72 11.94 1.39
CA PRO A 92 19.19 10.64 0.99
C PRO A 92 20.30 9.79 0.36
N ARG A 93 20.35 8.50 0.71
CA ARG A 93 21.26 7.57 0.06
C ARG A 93 20.62 6.97 -1.18
N ASP A 94 21.46 6.60 -2.15
CA ASP A 94 21.01 5.76 -3.27
C ASP A 94 20.37 4.50 -2.72
N GLY A 95 19.10 4.29 -3.05
CA GLY A 95 18.31 3.15 -2.59
C GLY A 95 17.42 3.42 -1.38
N ASP A 96 17.46 4.60 -0.77
CA ASP A 96 16.43 5.00 0.21
C ASP A 96 15.07 5.04 -0.48
N GLY A 97 14.07 4.47 0.18
CA GLY A 97 12.72 4.38 -0.34
C GLY A 97 11.93 3.23 0.27
N PHE A 98 10.65 3.16 0.00
CA PHE A 98 9.76 2.16 0.58
C PHE A 98 8.82 1.53 -0.45
N VAL A 99 8.27 0.38 -0.07
CA VAL A 99 7.18 -0.30 -0.76
C VAL A 99 6.01 -0.48 0.20
N ILE A 100 4.78 -0.44 -0.33
CA ILE A 100 3.59 -0.85 0.41
C ILE A 100 3.46 -2.37 0.31
N ILE A 101 3.20 -3.02 1.44
CA ILE A 101 2.89 -4.45 1.47
C ILE A 101 1.46 -4.63 0.96
N THR A 102 1.25 -5.64 0.11
CA THR A 102 -0.06 -5.98 -0.43
C THR A 102 -0.44 -7.41 -0.08
N SER A 103 -1.70 -7.64 0.18
CA SER A 103 -2.33 -8.95 0.36
C SER A 103 -3.29 -9.26 -0.80
N SER A 104 -3.77 -10.48 -0.89
CA SER A 104 -4.87 -10.85 -1.79
C SER A 104 -6.13 -10.07 -1.43
N SER A 105 -6.94 -9.76 -2.43
CA SER A 105 -8.31 -9.27 -2.24
C SER A 105 -9.24 -10.47 -2.09
N ASP A 106 -10.25 -10.31 -1.23
CA ASP A 106 -11.30 -11.29 -1.02
C ASP A 106 -12.64 -10.73 -1.50
N ASP A 107 -13.71 -11.49 -1.38
CA ASP A 107 -15.08 -11.28 -1.82
C ASP A 107 -15.52 -9.82 -2.06
N GLY A 108 -16.06 -9.55 -3.24
CA GLY A 108 -16.56 -8.24 -3.65
C GLY A 108 -15.46 -7.26 -4.07
N MET A 109 -14.38 -7.12 -3.31
CA MET A 109 -13.24 -6.29 -3.69
C MET A 109 -12.41 -6.95 -4.80
N LEU A 110 -12.43 -8.29 -4.90
CA LEU A 110 -11.82 -9.04 -6.00
C LEU A 110 -12.32 -8.61 -7.37
N ASP A 111 -13.59 -8.18 -7.46
CA ASP A 111 -14.18 -7.66 -8.69
C ASP A 111 -13.54 -6.36 -9.18
N ILE A 112 -12.85 -5.65 -8.29
CA ILE A 112 -12.16 -4.39 -8.60
C ILE A 112 -10.69 -4.67 -8.90
N HIS A 113 -10.00 -5.36 -7.99
CA HIS A 113 -8.60 -5.71 -8.12
C HIS A 113 -8.24 -6.93 -7.27
N ASP A 114 -7.35 -7.80 -7.77
CA ASP A 114 -6.91 -9.03 -7.11
C ASP A 114 -5.96 -8.80 -5.91
N ARG A 115 -5.45 -7.59 -5.77
CA ARG A 115 -4.54 -7.19 -4.67
C ARG A 115 -5.01 -5.89 -4.03
N ARG A 116 -4.77 -5.76 -2.73
CA ARG A 116 -5.03 -4.55 -1.95
C ARG A 116 -3.86 -4.24 -1.01
N PRO A 117 -3.68 -3.01 -0.56
CA PRO A 117 -2.77 -2.70 0.54
C PRO A 117 -3.09 -3.56 1.76
N LEU A 118 -2.05 -4.00 2.47
CA LEU A 118 -2.21 -4.59 3.79
C LEU A 118 -2.46 -3.45 4.79
N VAL A 119 -3.69 -3.40 5.31
CA VAL A 119 -4.12 -2.37 6.26
C VAL A 119 -4.14 -2.96 7.67
N PHE A 120 -3.57 -2.25 8.62
CA PHE A 120 -3.59 -2.59 10.03
C PHE A 120 -4.54 -1.69 10.82
N SER A 121 -5.09 -2.22 11.91
CA SER A 121 -5.66 -1.41 12.99
C SER A 121 -4.56 -0.57 13.66
N GLY A 122 -4.93 0.44 14.44
CA GLY A 122 -3.95 1.25 15.18
C GLY A 122 -3.08 0.42 16.14
N GLU A 123 -3.63 -0.63 16.76
CA GLU A 123 -2.90 -1.54 17.65
C GLU A 123 -1.89 -2.38 16.86
N CYS A 124 -2.32 -3.02 15.76
CA CYS A 124 -1.42 -3.79 14.89
C CYS A 124 -0.33 -2.91 14.27
N ALA A 125 -0.67 -1.68 13.89
CA ALA A 125 0.31 -0.73 13.36
C ALA A 125 1.37 -0.35 14.39
N ALA A 126 0.98 -0.14 15.65
CA ALA A 126 1.91 0.11 16.75
C ALA A 126 2.83 -1.11 17.00
N HIS A 127 2.27 -2.32 16.97
CA HIS A 127 3.05 -3.56 17.11
C HIS A 127 4.00 -3.76 15.92
N TRP A 128 3.54 -3.51 14.68
CA TRP A 128 4.39 -3.55 13.49
C TRP A 128 5.60 -2.63 13.59
N MET A 129 5.45 -1.47 14.24
CA MET A 129 6.52 -0.48 14.41
C MET A 129 7.42 -0.75 15.62
N ASP A 130 7.13 -1.75 16.44
CA ASP A 130 7.97 -2.12 17.57
C ASP A 130 9.34 -2.62 17.07
N PRO A 131 10.47 -1.97 17.44
CA PRO A 131 11.79 -2.38 17.02
C PRO A 131 12.20 -3.76 17.56
N GLU A 132 11.59 -4.22 18.66
CA GLU A 132 11.86 -5.52 19.26
C GLU A 132 11.06 -6.67 18.63
N LEU A 133 10.06 -6.37 17.80
CA LEU A 133 9.28 -7.40 17.10
C LEU A 133 10.17 -8.22 16.17
N ALA A 134 10.28 -9.52 16.44
CA ALA A 134 11.11 -10.42 15.67
C ALA A 134 10.60 -10.55 14.21
N PRO A 135 11.49 -10.78 13.21
CA PRO A 135 11.06 -10.88 11.81
C PRO A 135 10.00 -11.95 11.52
N GLY A 136 10.02 -13.08 12.24
CA GLY A 136 9.02 -14.14 12.11
C GLY A 136 7.65 -13.74 12.71
N GLU A 137 7.65 -13.07 13.84
CA GLU A 137 6.42 -12.53 14.44
C GLU A 137 5.82 -11.42 13.58
N ALA A 138 6.67 -10.60 12.96
CA ALA A 138 6.22 -9.60 12.00
C ALA A 138 5.59 -10.24 10.74
N GLU A 139 6.08 -11.41 10.32
CA GLU A 139 5.48 -12.18 9.20
C GLU A 139 4.11 -12.73 9.61
N GLU A 140 3.98 -13.32 10.78
CA GLU A 140 2.69 -13.80 11.32
C GLU A 140 1.69 -12.65 11.47
N LEU A 141 2.10 -11.54 12.07
CA LEU A 141 1.27 -10.33 12.19
C LEU A 141 0.75 -9.87 10.82
N ALA A 142 1.63 -9.83 9.81
CA ALA A 142 1.27 -9.36 8.47
C ALA A 142 0.37 -10.34 7.71
N LEU A 143 0.50 -11.64 7.95
CA LEU A 143 -0.32 -12.66 7.27
C LEU A 143 -1.70 -12.81 7.90
N GLU A 144 -1.83 -12.63 9.22
CA GLU A 144 -3.02 -13.04 9.97
C GLU A 144 -3.85 -11.87 10.52
N HIS A 145 -3.25 -10.68 10.69
CA HIS A 145 -3.88 -9.57 11.41
C HIS A 145 -4.16 -8.32 10.54
N GLY A 146 -4.15 -8.48 9.23
CA GLY A 146 -4.61 -7.42 8.31
C GLY A 146 -6.13 -7.25 8.38
N GLU A 147 -6.60 -6.01 8.16
CA GLU A 147 -8.03 -5.71 8.11
C GLU A 147 -8.74 -6.57 7.06
N GLY A 148 -9.85 -7.19 7.44
CA GLY A 148 -10.67 -8.00 6.55
C GLY A 148 -11.46 -7.16 5.53
N VAL A 149 -11.93 -7.79 4.46
CA VAL A 149 -12.71 -7.08 3.41
C VAL A 149 -13.97 -6.41 3.97
N ASP A 150 -14.59 -6.98 4.97
CA ASP A 150 -15.79 -6.45 5.63
C ASP A 150 -15.56 -5.11 6.35
N GLY A 151 -14.32 -4.81 6.69
CA GLY A 151 -13.91 -3.53 7.28
C GLY A 151 -13.92 -2.37 6.29
N PHE A 152 -13.97 -2.65 4.98
CA PHE A 152 -13.91 -1.62 3.94
C PHE A 152 -15.27 -1.33 3.33
N GLU A 153 -15.40 -0.13 2.82
CA GLU A 153 -16.42 0.27 1.85
C GLU A 153 -15.74 0.88 0.63
N TRP A 154 -16.43 0.82 -0.50
CA TRP A 154 -15.94 1.42 -1.74
C TRP A 154 -17.11 1.94 -2.58
N TYR A 155 -16.81 3.01 -3.31
CA TYR A 155 -17.78 3.63 -4.19
C TYR A 155 -17.10 4.22 -5.43
N ALA A 156 -17.87 4.33 -6.51
CA ALA A 156 -17.38 4.89 -7.75
C ALA A 156 -17.12 6.40 -7.62
N VAL A 157 -16.00 6.84 -8.17
CA VAL A 157 -15.61 8.26 -8.21
C VAL A 157 -15.38 8.74 -9.63
N GLY A 158 -15.22 10.05 -9.80
CA GLY A 158 -14.99 10.67 -11.09
C GLY A 158 -13.67 10.23 -11.74
N ARG A 159 -13.64 10.22 -13.06
CA ARG A 159 -12.47 9.80 -13.84
C ARG A 159 -11.29 10.78 -13.79
N GLU A 160 -11.53 11.96 -13.25
CA GLU A 160 -10.53 13.02 -13.05
C GLU A 160 -9.34 12.56 -12.20
N ILE A 161 -9.55 11.57 -11.32
CA ILE A 161 -8.45 10.96 -10.51
C ILE A 161 -7.35 10.33 -11.38
N GLY A 162 -7.65 9.93 -12.62
CA GLY A 162 -6.65 9.43 -13.55
C GLY A 162 -5.61 10.45 -14.01
N ASN A 163 -5.83 11.74 -13.76
CA ASN A 163 -4.87 12.79 -14.06
C ASN A 163 -4.14 13.20 -12.78
N VAL A 164 -2.85 12.87 -12.69
CA VAL A 164 -1.97 13.14 -11.53
C VAL A 164 -1.81 14.62 -11.18
N ARG A 165 -2.29 15.54 -12.03
CA ARG A 165 -2.28 16.99 -11.75
C ARG A 165 -3.53 17.45 -11.01
N ASN A 166 -4.54 16.61 -10.91
CA ASN A 166 -5.79 16.94 -10.22
C ASN A 166 -5.62 16.68 -8.72
N GLU A 167 -6.11 17.61 -7.92
CA GLU A 167 -6.05 17.57 -6.46
C GLU A 167 -7.38 18.00 -5.84
N GLY A 168 -7.53 17.67 -4.56
CA GLY A 168 -8.62 18.15 -3.71
C GLY A 168 -9.74 17.13 -3.49
N ALA A 169 -10.56 17.41 -2.46
CA ALA A 169 -11.59 16.52 -1.94
C ALA A 169 -12.65 16.09 -2.97
N ARG A 170 -12.84 16.83 -4.04
CA ARG A 170 -13.77 16.45 -5.11
C ARG A 170 -13.42 15.11 -5.78
N LEU A 171 -12.14 14.69 -5.71
CA LEU A 171 -11.67 13.46 -6.33
C LEU A 171 -12.14 12.20 -5.60
N ILE A 172 -12.52 12.33 -4.33
CA ILE A 172 -13.10 11.24 -3.54
C ILE A 172 -14.63 11.36 -3.41
N ALA A 173 -15.25 12.32 -4.10
CA ALA A 173 -16.71 12.45 -4.07
C ALA A 173 -17.37 11.32 -4.88
N PRO A 174 -18.38 10.62 -4.32
CA PRO A 174 -19.10 9.57 -5.04
C PRO A 174 -19.85 10.15 -6.24
N ILE A 175 -19.91 9.37 -7.32
CA ILE A 175 -20.72 9.70 -8.49
C ILE A 175 -22.01 8.89 -8.51
N SER A 176 -23.10 9.50 -9.00
CA SER A 176 -24.42 8.86 -9.05
C SER A 176 -24.63 7.94 -10.24
N ASP A 177 -23.79 8.05 -11.28
CA ASP A 177 -23.92 7.28 -12.52
C ASP A 177 -22.55 6.65 -12.90
N PRO A 178 -22.15 5.56 -12.25
CA PRO A 178 -20.91 4.86 -12.60
C PRO A 178 -21.02 4.20 -13.99
N LEU A 179 -19.88 4.05 -14.65
CA LEU A 179 -19.82 3.40 -15.97
C LEU A 179 -19.98 1.87 -15.91
N LEU A 180 -19.75 1.26 -14.74
CA LEU A 180 -19.72 -0.19 -14.50
C LEU A 180 -20.40 -0.53 -13.17
#